data_05dbd42c9305628e8ffed7f35e8b1708
#
_entry.id   05dbd42c9305628e8ffed7f35e8b1708
#
_cell.length_a   1.000
_cell.length_b   1.000
_cell.length_c   1.000
_cell.angle_alpha   90.00
_cell.angle_beta   90.00
_cell.angle_gamma   90.00
#
_symmetry.space_group_name_H-M   'P 1'
#
loop_
_entity.id
_entity.type
_entity.pdbx_description
1 polymer ?
#
loop_
_entity_poly.entity_id
_entity_poly.type
_entity_poly.pdbx_seq_one_letter_code
_entity_poly.pdbx_strand_id
1 'polypeptide(L)'
;MTDPAPLRWTDAGPDRSLILTLARTSTRNALSKELFAALEVGVSQAEAAAREDRIDAVLLRAEGRAFCAGFDLAESAAEGRTLVEFVERLSALVRRLRDLDSIVVASVQGPALAGGCALVAAADIVIASMSATFGYPVHRIGVSPAVSLPTLLASAGIGGARLLALGGEMVTAERALALGFVHRVVPDEHTLRVEEVATLAGLAAKGRIALRETKRWLNRVDGTSRHGALGSRSDEAARATADLCAGEEARSMLAAVWAARHGAPRA
;
A
#
# COMPACT_ATOMS: atom_id res chain seq x y z
N MET A 1 19.85 -20.93 2.42
CA MET A 1 19.09 -20.56 1.20
C MET A 1 18.77 -19.09 1.34
N THR A 2 19.35 -18.23 0.53
CA THR A 2 19.00 -16.81 0.47
C THR A 2 17.54 -16.72 0.02
N ASP A 3 16.70 -16.00 0.77
CA ASP A 3 15.33 -15.70 0.37
C ASP A 3 15.36 -15.04 -1.03
N PRO A 4 14.41 -15.37 -1.94
CA PRO A 4 14.33 -14.69 -3.23
C PRO A 4 14.16 -13.19 -3.01
N ALA A 5 14.59 -12.37 -3.96
CA ALA A 5 14.48 -10.92 -3.88
C ALA A 5 13.08 -10.50 -3.38
N PRO A 6 12.99 -9.61 -2.35
CA PRO A 6 11.74 -9.32 -1.65
C PRO A 6 10.70 -8.62 -2.54
N LEU A 7 11.17 -8.02 -3.63
CA LEU A 7 10.36 -7.44 -4.70
C LEU A 7 10.93 -7.91 -6.05
N ARG A 8 10.04 -8.31 -6.95
CA ARG A 8 10.38 -8.55 -8.35
C ARG A 8 9.67 -7.53 -9.22
N TRP A 9 10.33 -7.06 -10.25
CA TRP A 9 9.68 -6.25 -11.28
C TRP A 9 9.96 -6.83 -12.66
N THR A 10 9.00 -6.67 -13.56
CA THR A 10 9.15 -6.98 -14.98
C THR A 10 8.94 -5.71 -15.77
N ASP A 11 9.82 -5.49 -16.75
CA ASP A 11 9.71 -4.35 -17.65
C ASP A 11 8.47 -4.44 -18.55
N ALA A 12 8.12 -3.31 -19.12
CA ALA A 12 6.93 -3.13 -19.92
C ALA A 12 6.80 -4.19 -21.02
N GLY A 13 5.82 -5.05 -20.85
CA GLY A 13 5.34 -5.93 -21.92
C GLY A 13 4.59 -5.12 -23.01
N PRO A 14 3.98 -5.81 -23.97
CA PRO A 14 3.24 -5.18 -25.07
C PRO A 14 2.09 -4.29 -24.59
N ASP A 15 1.60 -4.49 -23.38
CA ASP A 15 0.57 -3.69 -22.68
C ASP A 15 1.13 -2.42 -22.01
N ARG A 16 2.44 -2.14 -22.19
CA ARG A 16 3.12 -0.95 -21.67
C ARG A 16 2.92 -0.79 -20.14
N SER A 17 3.00 -1.87 -19.41
CA SER A 17 2.90 -1.89 -17.96
C SER A 17 4.20 -2.35 -17.29
N LEU A 18 4.50 -1.77 -16.12
CA LEU A 18 5.54 -2.25 -15.22
C LEU A 18 4.88 -2.98 -14.06
N ILE A 19 5.32 -4.20 -13.76
CA ILE A 19 4.74 -5.02 -12.70
C ILE A 19 5.69 -5.04 -11.49
N LEU A 20 5.20 -4.62 -10.33
CA LEU A 20 5.85 -4.71 -9.03
C LEU A 20 5.21 -5.85 -8.24
N THR A 21 5.95 -6.91 -7.97
CA THR A 21 5.45 -8.09 -7.25
C THR A 21 6.14 -8.21 -5.90
N LEU A 22 5.40 -8.04 -4.80
CA LEU A 22 5.87 -8.34 -3.45
C LEU A 22 6.10 -9.86 -3.34
N ALA A 23 7.30 -10.31 -2.97
CA ALA A 23 7.69 -11.72 -3.01
C ALA A 23 8.30 -12.23 -1.70
N ARG A 24 8.13 -11.52 -0.58
CA ARG A 24 8.59 -11.92 0.76
C ARG A 24 7.52 -12.76 1.46
N THR A 25 7.19 -13.92 0.87
CA THR A 25 6.03 -14.74 1.27
C THR A 25 6.15 -15.36 2.66
N SER A 26 7.38 -15.68 3.12
CA SER A 26 7.68 -16.26 4.44
C SER A 26 7.19 -15.38 5.59
N THR A 27 7.21 -14.05 5.41
CA THR A 27 6.73 -13.06 6.38
C THR A 27 5.42 -12.37 5.95
N ARG A 28 4.68 -12.97 5.01
CA ARG A 28 3.43 -12.42 4.48
C ARG A 28 3.60 -11.02 3.90
N ASN A 29 4.71 -10.80 3.20
CA ASN A 29 5.08 -9.52 2.60
C ASN A 29 5.09 -8.35 3.60
N ALA A 30 5.55 -8.61 4.85
CA ALA A 30 5.72 -7.56 5.84
C ALA A 30 6.78 -6.55 5.38
N LEU A 31 6.50 -5.27 5.57
CA LEU A 31 7.35 -4.14 5.18
C LEU A 31 8.56 -4.07 6.12
N SER A 32 9.66 -4.63 5.67
CA SER A 32 10.99 -4.60 6.29
C SER A 32 11.85 -3.50 5.67
N LYS A 33 13.00 -3.20 6.28
CA LYS A 33 14.00 -2.30 5.70
C LYS A 33 14.36 -2.69 4.26
N GLU A 34 14.52 -3.99 4.03
CA GLU A 34 14.87 -4.55 2.72
C GLU A 34 13.73 -4.39 1.70
N LEU A 35 12.48 -4.71 2.07
CA LEU A 35 11.34 -4.55 1.18
C LEU A 35 11.06 -3.08 0.87
N PHE A 36 11.22 -2.18 1.83
CA PHE A 36 11.15 -0.74 1.58
C PHE A 36 12.19 -0.29 0.56
N ALA A 37 13.46 -0.69 0.72
CA ALA A 37 14.52 -0.34 -0.22
C ALA A 37 14.21 -0.86 -1.63
N ALA A 38 13.71 -2.09 -1.74
CA ALA A 38 13.31 -2.66 -3.03
C ALA A 38 12.12 -1.92 -3.66
N LEU A 39 11.09 -1.56 -2.87
CA LEU A 39 9.94 -0.77 -3.34
C LEU A 39 10.36 0.62 -3.83
N GLU A 40 11.24 1.30 -3.10
CA GLU A 40 11.77 2.61 -3.48
C GLU A 40 12.50 2.57 -4.82
N VAL A 41 13.30 1.53 -5.05
CA VAL A 41 13.95 1.27 -6.34
C VAL A 41 12.91 0.98 -7.42
N GLY A 42 11.95 0.09 -7.18
CA GLY A 42 10.90 -0.26 -8.14
C GLY A 42 10.04 0.95 -8.53
N VAL A 43 9.67 1.79 -7.56
CA VAL A 43 8.94 3.04 -7.84
C VAL A 43 9.81 4.03 -8.61
N SER A 44 11.12 4.13 -8.33
CA SER A 44 12.03 4.97 -9.11
C SER A 44 12.14 4.52 -10.57
N GLN A 45 12.15 3.21 -10.82
CA GLN A 45 12.12 2.65 -12.17
C GLN A 45 10.79 2.99 -12.89
N ALA A 46 9.67 2.89 -12.18
CA ALA A 46 8.36 3.25 -12.72
C ALA A 46 8.30 4.75 -13.07
N GLU A 47 8.79 5.64 -12.19
CA GLU A 47 8.88 7.07 -12.45
C GLU A 47 9.75 7.40 -13.67
N ALA A 48 10.90 6.75 -13.82
CA ALA A 48 11.76 6.91 -14.98
C ALA A 48 11.06 6.43 -16.26
N ALA A 49 10.48 5.23 -16.24
CA ALA A 49 9.78 4.66 -17.38
C ALA A 49 8.56 5.50 -17.80
N ALA A 50 7.83 6.08 -16.82
CA ALA A 50 6.71 6.97 -17.09
C ALA A 50 7.15 8.29 -17.74
N ARG A 51 8.25 8.90 -17.24
CA ARG A 51 8.83 10.11 -17.85
C ARG A 51 9.35 9.91 -19.27
N GLU A 52 9.87 8.71 -19.56
CA GLU A 52 10.34 8.31 -20.88
C GLU A 52 9.22 7.79 -21.78
N ASP A 53 7.97 7.91 -21.35
CA ASP A 53 6.80 7.46 -22.08
C ASP A 53 6.81 5.95 -22.42
N ARG A 54 7.51 5.11 -21.65
CA ARG A 54 7.61 3.66 -21.88
C ARG A 54 6.46 2.87 -21.27
N ILE A 55 5.81 3.41 -20.23
CA ILE A 55 4.69 2.73 -19.54
C ILE A 55 3.47 3.63 -19.42
N ASP A 56 2.29 3.01 -19.44
CA ASP A 56 0.99 3.64 -19.20
C ASP A 56 0.40 3.23 -17.84
N ALA A 57 0.82 2.07 -17.31
CA ALA A 57 0.35 1.56 -16.03
C ALA A 57 1.47 0.92 -15.20
N VAL A 58 1.26 0.91 -13.89
CA VAL A 58 2.02 0.12 -12.92
C VAL A 58 1.06 -0.83 -12.22
N LEU A 59 1.35 -2.14 -12.26
CA LEU A 59 0.63 -3.15 -11.51
C LEU A 59 1.40 -3.46 -10.22
N LEU A 60 0.82 -3.15 -9.07
CA LEU A 60 1.30 -3.59 -7.76
C LEU A 60 0.54 -4.84 -7.34
N ARG A 61 1.24 -5.97 -7.22
CA ARG A 61 0.68 -7.25 -6.81
C ARG A 61 1.57 -7.96 -5.80
N ALA A 62 1.12 -9.09 -5.29
CA ALA A 62 1.88 -9.87 -4.34
C ALA A 62 1.77 -11.37 -4.61
N GLU A 63 2.74 -12.12 -4.09
CA GLU A 63 2.73 -13.58 -4.02
C GLU A 63 2.39 -14.06 -2.63
N GLY A 64 1.98 -15.34 -2.54
CA GLY A 64 1.65 -16.00 -1.29
C GLY A 64 0.27 -15.64 -0.76
N ARG A 65 0.01 -16.01 0.50
CA ARG A 65 -1.33 -15.96 1.10
C ARG A 65 -1.79 -14.57 1.55
N ALA A 66 -0.91 -13.57 1.55
CA ALA A 66 -1.24 -12.20 1.95
C ALA A 66 -0.68 -11.22 0.92
N PHE A 67 -1.41 -10.16 0.67
CA PHE A 67 -0.87 -9.04 -0.10
C PHE A 67 0.26 -8.37 0.67
N CYS A 68 -0.03 -7.87 1.89
CA CYS A 68 0.99 -7.28 2.77
C CYS A 68 0.46 -7.22 4.22
N ALA A 69 1.24 -7.73 5.16
CA ALA A 69 0.87 -7.80 6.58
C ALA A 69 1.12 -6.50 7.37
N GLY A 70 1.50 -5.39 6.70
CA GLY A 70 1.94 -4.16 7.36
C GLY A 70 3.42 -4.19 7.72
N PHE A 71 3.84 -3.40 8.70
CA PHE A 71 5.25 -3.31 9.10
C PHE A 71 5.77 -4.62 9.67
N ASP A 72 7.06 -4.90 9.43
CA ASP A 72 7.77 -6.00 10.07
C ASP A 72 7.96 -5.67 11.55
N LEU A 73 7.15 -6.33 12.41
CA LEU A 73 7.16 -6.07 13.84
C LEU A 73 8.44 -6.61 14.51
N ALA A 74 9.12 -7.61 13.92
CA ALA A 74 10.38 -8.10 14.43
C ALA A 74 11.46 -7.02 14.33
N GLU A 75 11.59 -6.39 13.14
CA GLU A 75 12.53 -5.28 12.96
C GLU A 75 12.11 -4.04 13.77
N SER A 76 10.80 -3.77 13.87
CA SER A 76 10.28 -2.62 14.63
C SER A 76 10.53 -2.75 16.14
N ALA A 77 10.55 -3.97 16.67
CA ALA A 77 10.82 -4.23 18.09
C ALA A 77 12.32 -4.25 18.43
N ALA A 78 13.17 -4.58 17.45
CA ALA A 78 14.61 -4.71 17.67
C ALA A 78 15.31 -3.35 17.86
N GLU A 79 14.85 -2.30 17.17
CA GLU A 79 15.46 -0.97 17.19
C GLU A 79 14.40 0.12 17.39
N GLY A 80 14.51 0.91 18.44
CA GLY A 80 13.48 1.88 18.86
C GLY A 80 13.12 2.99 17.85
N ARG A 81 13.93 3.23 16.79
CA ARG A 81 13.66 4.21 15.73
C ARG A 81 13.11 3.58 14.46
N THR A 82 13.14 2.27 14.32
CA THR A 82 12.74 1.59 13.06
C THR A 82 11.28 1.85 12.71
N LEU A 83 10.39 1.92 13.69
CA LEU A 83 8.98 2.19 13.43
C LEU A 83 8.75 3.61 12.87
N VAL A 84 9.49 4.60 13.38
CA VAL A 84 9.47 5.99 12.86
C VAL A 84 9.97 6.03 11.41
N GLU A 85 11.11 5.38 11.15
CA GLU A 85 11.66 5.26 9.79
C GLU A 85 10.67 4.61 8.82
N PHE A 86 10.00 3.54 9.24
CA PHE A 86 8.99 2.87 8.42
C PHE A 86 7.79 3.75 8.08
N VAL A 87 7.34 4.56 9.03
CA VAL A 87 6.26 5.55 8.81
C VAL A 87 6.68 6.59 7.76
N GLU A 88 7.88 7.14 7.88
CA GLU A 88 8.42 8.14 6.95
C GLU A 88 8.56 7.56 5.53
N ARG A 89 9.15 6.36 5.43
CA ARG A 89 9.33 5.65 4.15
C ARG A 89 7.98 5.30 3.50
N LEU A 90 7.02 4.80 4.29
CA LEU A 90 5.68 4.51 3.80
C LEU A 90 4.99 5.76 3.28
N SER A 91 5.05 6.87 4.02
CA SER A 91 4.48 8.15 3.59
C SER A 91 5.06 8.60 2.26
N ALA A 92 6.39 8.51 2.09
CA ALA A 92 7.06 8.87 0.86
C ALA A 92 6.63 7.97 -0.31
N LEU A 93 6.56 6.65 -0.10
CA LEU A 93 6.13 5.69 -1.13
C LEU A 93 4.69 5.90 -1.56
N VAL A 94 3.76 6.09 -0.62
CA VAL A 94 2.33 6.32 -0.90
C VAL A 94 2.17 7.57 -1.76
N ARG A 95 2.87 8.66 -1.42
CA ARG A 95 2.84 9.89 -2.23
C ARG A 95 3.39 9.68 -3.62
N ARG A 96 4.55 9.03 -3.75
CA ARG A 96 5.18 8.76 -5.05
C ARG A 96 4.28 7.91 -5.95
N LEU A 97 3.63 6.87 -5.42
CA LEU A 97 2.67 6.06 -6.15
C LEU A 97 1.46 6.89 -6.60
N ARG A 98 0.93 7.74 -5.71
CA ARG A 98 -0.23 8.59 -6.04
C ARG A 98 0.11 9.62 -7.11
N ASP A 99 1.29 10.24 -7.05
CA ASP A 99 1.74 11.28 -7.99
C ASP A 99 2.36 10.71 -9.30
N LEU A 100 2.46 9.38 -9.43
CA LEU A 100 3.04 8.76 -10.61
C LEU A 100 2.27 9.12 -11.88
N ASP A 101 2.97 9.46 -12.95
CA ASP A 101 2.39 9.81 -14.26
C ASP A 101 1.79 8.62 -15.04
N SER A 102 1.78 7.43 -14.45
CA SER A 102 1.12 6.22 -14.96
C SER A 102 -0.01 5.80 -14.03
N ILE A 103 -0.98 5.06 -14.55
CA ILE A 103 -2.10 4.55 -13.74
C ILE A 103 -1.59 3.44 -12.83
N VAL A 104 -1.81 3.55 -11.53
CA VAL A 104 -1.44 2.51 -10.56
C VAL A 104 -2.63 1.58 -10.33
N VAL A 105 -2.42 0.31 -10.61
CA VAL A 105 -3.38 -0.77 -10.37
C VAL A 105 -2.88 -1.62 -9.22
N ALA A 106 -3.67 -1.79 -8.17
CA ALA A 106 -3.39 -2.76 -7.11
C ALA A 106 -4.21 -4.04 -7.32
N SER A 107 -3.53 -5.18 -7.33
CA SER A 107 -4.14 -6.50 -7.41
C SER A 107 -3.94 -7.24 -6.09
N VAL A 108 -5.04 -7.49 -5.37
CA VAL A 108 -5.03 -7.92 -3.98
C VAL A 108 -5.61 -9.33 -3.86
N GLN A 109 -4.73 -10.33 -3.71
CA GLN A 109 -5.13 -11.74 -3.64
C GLN A 109 -5.48 -12.22 -2.23
N GLY A 110 -5.11 -11.46 -1.19
CA GLY A 110 -5.27 -11.86 0.21
C GLY A 110 -5.21 -10.67 1.15
N PRO A 111 -5.07 -10.89 2.46
CA PRO A 111 -5.09 -9.81 3.45
C PRO A 111 -4.09 -8.68 3.16
N ALA A 112 -4.58 -7.45 3.17
CA ALA A 112 -3.80 -6.21 3.15
C ALA A 112 -4.02 -5.47 4.47
N LEU A 113 -3.00 -5.36 5.31
CA LEU A 113 -3.10 -4.82 6.66
C LEU A 113 -2.25 -3.55 6.82
N ALA A 114 -2.76 -2.57 7.54
CA ALA A 114 -2.00 -1.39 7.95
C ALA A 114 -1.24 -0.73 6.77
N GLY A 115 0.10 -0.80 6.75
CA GLY A 115 0.92 -0.32 5.64
C GLY A 115 0.58 -0.96 4.29
N GLY A 116 0.10 -2.22 4.28
CA GLY A 116 -0.44 -2.87 3.08
C GLY A 116 -1.70 -2.18 2.55
N CYS A 117 -2.63 -1.80 3.44
CA CYS A 117 -3.78 -0.98 3.07
C CYS A 117 -3.37 0.40 2.56
N ALA A 118 -2.31 0.99 3.13
CA ALA A 118 -1.80 2.28 2.67
C ALA A 118 -1.28 2.21 1.21
N LEU A 119 -0.57 1.13 0.85
CA LEU A 119 -0.14 0.88 -0.52
C LEU A 119 -1.34 0.69 -1.47
N VAL A 120 -2.38 -0.04 -1.04
CA VAL A 120 -3.61 -0.21 -1.81
C VAL A 120 -4.35 1.12 -1.99
N ALA A 121 -4.45 1.94 -0.93
CA ALA A 121 -5.10 3.25 -0.97
C ALA A 121 -4.40 4.26 -1.90
N ALA A 122 -3.13 4.04 -2.20
CA ALA A 122 -2.37 4.86 -3.14
C ALA A 122 -2.69 4.55 -4.62
N ALA A 123 -3.32 3.40 -4.90
CA ALA A 123 -3.65 2.99 -6.25
C ALA A 123 -4.86 3.77 -6.82
N ASP A 124 -4.89 3.89 -8.14
CA ASP A 124 -5.99 4.49 -8.88
C ASP A 124 -7.12 3.47 -9.14
N ILE A 125 -6.74 2.21 -9.33
CA ILE A 125 -7.67 1.09 -9.56
C ILE A 125 -7.29 -0.06 -8.63
N VAL A 126 -8.27 -0.61 -7.93
CA VAL A 126 -8.07 -1.76 -7.02
C VAL A 126 -8.95 -2.91 -7.47
N ILE A 127 -8.32 -4.05 -7.77
CA ILE A 127 -8.99 -5.32 -8.03
C ILE A 127 -8.61 -6.31 -6.93
N ALA A 128 -9.56 -7.09 -6.45
CA ALA A 128 -9.34 -8.00 -5.34
C ALA A 128 -9.99 -9.36 -5.57
N SER A 129 -9.41 -10.42 -5.03
CA SER A 129 -10.11 -11.69 -4.90
C SER A 129 -11.07 -11.67 -3.71
N MET A 130 -12.06 -12.55 -3.68
CA MET A 130 -13.00 -12.70 -2.55
C MET A 130 -12.28 -13.05 -1.23
N SER A 131 -11.08 -13.64 -1.29
CA SER A 131 -10.27 -13.95 -0.11
C SER A 131 -9.50 -12.73 0.45
N ALA A 132 -9.50 -11.60 -0.24
CA ALA A 132 -8.85 -10.38 0.25
C ALA A 132 -9.62 -9.79 1.43
N THR A 133 -8.87 -9.28 2.40
CA THR A 133 -9.42 -8.52 3.53
C THR A 133 -8.56 -7.28 3.77
N PHE A 134 -9.19 -6.22 4.32
CA PHE A 134 -8.55 -4.93 4.50
C PHE A 134 -8.78 -4.40 5.91
N GLY A 135 -7.79 -3.72 6.48
CA GLY A 135 -7.97 -3.11 7.79
C GLY A 135 -6.71 -2.49 8.39
N TYR A 136 -6.91 -1.70 9.43
CA TYR A 136 -5.85 -0.99 10.14
C TYR A 136 -5.81 -1.39 11.63
N PRO A 137 -5.37 -2.61 11.99
CA PRO A 137 -5.31 -3.04 13.39
C PRO A 137 -4.15 -2.38 14.18
N VAL A 138 -3.70 -1.20 13.78
CA VAL A 138 -2.49 -0.52 14.28
C VAL A 138 -2.65 0.06 15.68
N HIS A 139 -3.87 0.36 16.10
CA HIS A 139 -4.16 0.84 17.47
C HIS A 139 -3.78 -0.20 18.54
N ARG A 140 -3.75 -1.49 18.18
CA ARG A 140 -3.29 -2.58 19.08
C ARG A 140 -1.82 -2.49 19.47
N ILE A 141 -1.07 -1.68 18.76
CA ILE A 141 0.36 -1.40 19.03
C ILE A 141 0.61 0.09 19.28
N GLY A 142 -0.43 0.86 19.65
CA GLY A 142 -0.31 2.28 19.97
C GLY A 142 0.04 3.18 18.78
N VAL A 143 -0.20 2.74 17.54
CA VAL A 143 0.14 3.49 16.32
C VAL A 143 -1.14 4.02 15.66
N SER A 144 -1.06 5.23 15.10
CA SER A 144 -2.12 5.81 14.29
C SER A 144 -1.90 5.52 12.79
N PRO A 145 -2.95 5.22 12.00
CA PRO A 145 -2.84 5.08 10.57
C PRO A 145 -2.86 6.44 9.83
N ALA A 146 -2.54 7.54 10.50
CA ALA A 146 -2.68 8.89 9.95
C ALA A 146 -1.97 9.08 8.62
N VAL A 147 -0.81 8.42 8.42
CA VAL A 147 -0.06 8.44 7.16
C VAL A 147 -0.88 7.95 5.94
N SER A 148 -1.87 7.10 6.17
CA SER A 148 -2.75 6.55 5.12
C SER A 148 -3.99 7.41 4.88
N LEU A 149 -4.36 8.29 5.81
CA LEU A 149 -5.64 8.99 5.76
C LEU A 149 -5.86 9.84 4.51
N PRO A 150 -4.86 10.58 3.98
CA PRO A 150 -5.07 11.39 2.77
C PRO A 150 -5.57 10.56 1.58
N THR A 151 -4.89 9.45 1.27
CA THR A 151 -5.28 8.56 0.16
C THR A 151 -6.51 7.73 0.49
N LEU A 152 -6.67 7.29 1.74
CA LEU A 152 -7.84 6.54 2.18
C LEU A 152 -9.13 7.37 2.10
N LEU A 153 -9.08 8.66 2.45
CA LEU A 153 -10.20 9.59 2.29
C LEU A 153 -10.61 9.75 0.83
N ALA A 154 -9.63 9.87 -0.07
CA ALA A 154 -9.89 9.98 -1.49
C ALA A 154 -10.50 8.69 -2.08
N SER A 155 -10.07 7.52 -1.60
CA SER A 155 -10.49 6.22 -2.14
C SER A 155 -11.83 5.73 -1.56
N ALA A 156 -12.04 5.84 -0.24
CA ALA A 156 -13.20 5.26 0.45
C ALA A 156 -14.22 6.31 0.95
N GLY A 157 -13.96 7.59 0.68
CA GLY A 157 -14.73 8.70 1.26
C GLY A 157 -14.60 8.77 2.78
N ILE A 158 -15.16 9.84 3.38
CA ILE A 158 -15.01 10.10 4.82
C ILE A 158 -15.62 8.99 5.69
N GLY A 159 -16.78 8.43 5.31
CA GLY A 159 -17.44 7.36 6.05
C GLY A 159 -16.64 6.07 6.02
N GLY A 160 -16.20 5.64 4.85
CA GLY A 160 -15.36 4.44 4.66
C GLY A 160 -14.00 4.57 5.35
N ALA A 161 -13.36 5.73 5.22
CA ALA A 161 -12.09 6.00 5.88
C ALA A 161 -12.21 5.93 7.43
N ARG A 162 -13.26 6.49 8.01
CA ARG A 162 -13.53 6.38 9.46
C ARG A 162 -13.75 4.95 9.89
N LEU A 163 -14.53 4.17 9.13
CA LEU A 163 -14.77 2.75 9.44
C LEU A 163 -13.46 1.96 9.42
N LEU A 164 -12.68 2.08 8.35
CA LEU A 164 -11.43 1.34 8.18
C LEU A 164 -10.36 1.77 9.19
N ALA A 165 -10.20 3.08 9.41
CA ALA A 165 -9.13 3.60 10.25
C ALA A 165 -9.43 3.53 11.75
N LEU A 166 -10.68 3.69 12.19
CA LEU A 166 -11.06 3.73 13.61
C LEU A 166 -11.67 2.40 14.09
N GLY A 167 -12.38 1.67 13.21
CA GLY A 167 -13.02 0.42 13.58
C GLY A 167 -12.05 -0.68 13.97
N GLY A 168 -10.84 -0.67 13.38
CA GLY A 168 -9.80 -1.66 13.71
C GLY A 168 -10.13 -3.09 13.29
N GLU A 169 -11.30 -3.29 12.69
CA GLU A 169 -11.77 -4.57 12.17
C GLU A 169 -11.31 -4.81 10.75
N MET A 170 -11.22 -6.08 10.40
CA MET A 170 -10.97 -6.49 9.02
C MET A 170 -12.27 -6.48 8.24
N VAL A 171 -12.31 -5.78 7.11
CA VAL A 171 -13.43 -5.81 6.18
C VAL A 171 -13.14 -6.77 5.03
N THR A 172 -14.18 -7.48 4.56
CA THR A 172 -14.09 -8.37 3.39
C THR A 172 -13.91 -7.56 2.09
N ALA A 173 -13.51 -8.24 1.01
CA ALA A 173 -13.41 -7.63 -0.32
C ALA A 173 -14.75 -7.03 -0.78
N GLU A 174 -15.86 -7.71 -0.52
CA GLU A 174 -17.22 -7.25 -0.85
C GLU A 174 -17.60 -5.99 -0.06
N ARG A 175 -17.25 -5.95 1.24
CA ARG A 175 -17.49 -4.74 2.04
C ARG A 175 -16.61 -3.59 1.58
N ALA A 176 -15.37 -3.85 1.21
CA ALA A 176 -14.45 -2.86 0.67
C ALA A 176 -14.94 -2.32 -0.71
N LEU A 177 -15.55 -3.18 -1.54
CA LEU A 177 -16.23 -2.77 -2.77
C LEU A 177 -17.42 -1.83 -2.47
N ALA A 178 -18.26 -2.19 -1.50
CA ALA A 178 -19.39 -1.34 -1.10
C ALA A 178 -18.95 0.01 -0.51
N LEU A 179 -17.73 0.13 0.01
CA LEU A 179 -17.14 1.37 0.50
C LEU A 179 -16.44 2.19 -0.61
N GLY A 180 -16.29 1.65 -1.82
CA GLY A 180 -15.53 2.28 -2.90
C GLY A 180 -14.00 2.13 -2.77
N PHE A 181 -13.51 1.41 -1.76
CA PHE A 181 -12.08 1.15 -1.56
C PHE A 181 -11.52 0.10 -2.54
N VAL A 182 -12.36 -0.85 -2.93
CA VAL A 182 -12.12 -1.82 -4.00
C VAL A 182 -13.06 -1.52 -5.16
N HIS A 183 -12.58 -1.62 -6.39
CA HIS A 183 -13.36 -1.29 -7.58
C HIS A 183 -13.93 -2.52 -8.29
N ARG A 184 -13.30 -3.68 -8.10
CA ARG A 184 -13.74 -4.97 -8.63
C ARG A 184 -13.35 -6.11 -7.71
N VAL A 185 -14.28 -7.05 -7.49
CA VAL A 185 -14.04 -8.29 -6.76
C VAL A 185 -14.24 -9.47 -7.70
N VAL A 186 -13.32 -10.42 -7.67
CA VAL A 186 -13.35 -11.66 -8.47
C VAL A 186 -13.30 -12.88 -7.55
N PRO A 187 -13.80 -14.05 -8.00
CA PRO A 187 -13.96 -15.22 -7.12
C PRO A 187 -12.67 -15.73 -6.48
N ASP A 188 -11.57 -15.75 -7.24
CA ASP A 188 -10.33 -16.42 -6.83
C ASP A 188 -9.08 -15.76 -7.43
N GLU A 189 -7.91 -16.27 -7.05
CA GLU A 189 -6.62 -15.74 -7.54
C GLU A 189 -6.40 -16.01 -9.03
N HIS A 190 -6.89 -17.12 -9.58
CA HIS A 190 -6.77 -17.40 -11.01
C HIS A 190 -7.53 -16.34 -11.82
N THR A 191 -8.79 -16.10 -11.47
CA THR A 191 -9.61 -15.05 -12.10
C THR A 191 -9.00 -13.67 -11.90
N LEU A 192 -8.36 -13.42 -10.73
CA LEU A 192 -7.65 -12.17 -10.46
C LEU A 192 -6.50 -11.94 -11.46
N ARG A 193 -5.71 -12.97 -11.80
CA ARG A 193 -4.64 -12.87 -12.81
C ARG A 193 -5.19 -12.58 -14.21
N VAL A 194 -6.32 -13.16 -14.57
CA VAL A 194 -7.01 -12.85 -15.84
C VAL A 194 -7.46 -11.39 -15.86
N GLU A 195 -8.02 -10.90 -14.75
CA GLU A 195 -8.49 -9.52 -14.63
C GLU A 195 -7.35 -8.50 -14.64
N GLU A 196 -6.16 -8.83 -14.10
CA GLU A 196 -4.94 -8.02 -14.22
C GLU A 196 -4.64 -7.73 -15.70
N VAL A 197 -4.57 -8.81 -16.50
CA VAL A 197 -4.27 -8.71 -17.94
C VAL A 197 -5.33 -7.88 -18.66
N ALA A 198 -6.62 -8.14 -18.41
CA ALA A 198 -7.71 -7.41 -19.02
C ALA A 198 -7.68 -5.92 -18.67
N THR A 199 -7.40 -5.59 -17.40
CA THR A 199 -7.30 -4.20 -16.92
C THR A 199 -6.15 -3.47 -17.58
N LEU A 200 -4.96 -4.07 -17.63
CA LEU A 200 -3.77 -3.48 -18.25
C LEU A 200 -3.96 -3.28 -19.75
N ALA A 201 -4.47 -4.29 -20.46
CA ALA A 201 -4.79 -4.18 -21.88
C ALA A 201 -5.83 -3.07 -22.16
N GLY A 202 -6.86 -2.98 -21.30
CA GLY A 202 -7.86 -1.93 -21.39
C GLY A 202 -7.31 -0.53 -21.14
N LEU A 203 -6.27 -0.38 -20.31
CA LEU A 203 -5.57 0.90 -20.12
C LEU A 203 -4.68 1.23 -21.32
N ALA A 204 -3.91 0.27 -21.82
CA ALA A 204 -3.03 0.45 -22.98
C ALA A 204 -3.79 0.81 -24.26
N ALA A 205 -5.06 0.40 -24.38
CA ALA A 205 -5.92 0.76 -25.52
C ALA A 205 -6.42 2.21 -25.50
N LYS A 206 -6.18 2.97 -24.42
CA LYS A 206 -6.66 4.35 -24.27
C LYS A 206 -5.58 5.37 -24.64
N GLY A 207 -6.01 6.60 -24.88
CA GLY A 207 -5.09 7.71 -25.10
C GLY A 207 -4.27 8.03 -23.84
N ARG A 208 -2.98 7.74 -23.88
CA ARG A 208 -2.03 7.91 -22.77
C ARG A 208 -2.05 9.30 -22.15
N ILE A 209 -1.98 10.34 -22.99
CA ILE A 209 -1.98 11.73 -22.52
C ILE A 209 -3.28 12.03 -21.79
N ALA A 210 -4.43 11.60 -22.35
CA ALA A 210 -5.73 11.80 -21.72
C ALA A 210 -5.84 11.10 -20.37
N LEU A 211 -5.35 9.86 -20.24
CA LEU A 211 -5.31 9.13 -18.96
C LEU A 211 -4.47 9.86 -17.92
N ARG A 212 -3.25 10.27 -18.27
CA ARG A 212 -2.33 11.02 -17.40
C ARG A 212 -2.94 12.32 -16.92
N GLU A 213 -3.48 13.12 -17.83
CA GLU A 213 -4.10 14.39 -17.46
C GLU A 213 -5.37 14.18 -16.61
N THR A 214 -6.16 13.15 -16.90
CA THR A 214 -7.32 12.79 -16.05
C THR A 214 -6.87 12.45 -14.63
N LYS A 215 -5.83 11.60 -14.44
CA LYS A 215 -5.29 11.29 -13.11
C LYS A 215 -4.78 12.55 -12.40
N ARG A 216 -4.01 13.40 -13.09
CA ARG A 216 -3.51 14.67 -12.51
C ARG A 216 -4.65 15.56 -12.03
N TRP A 217 -5.71 15.67 -12.82
CA TRP A 217 -6.89 16.45 -12.44
C TRP A 217 -7.65 15.81 -11.27
N LEU A 218 -7.84 14.49 -11.26
CA LEU A 218 -8.44 13.78 -10.12
C LEU A 218 -7.68 14.06 -8.84
N ASN A 219 -6.34 13.93 -8.86
CA ASN A 219 -5.50 14.20 -7.68
C ASN A 219 -5.55 15.67 -7.23
N ARG A 220 -5.83 16.62 -8.13
CA ARG A 220 -6.07 18.02 -7.75
C ARG A 220 -7.43 18.22 -7.11
N VAL A 221 -8.47 17.62 -7.69
CA VAL A 221 -9.86 17.78 -7.23
C VAL A 221 -10.09 17.09 -5.89
N ASP A 222 -9.55 15.87 -5.70
CA ASP A 222 -9.64 15.16 -4.44
C ASP A 222 -8.63 15.66 -3.39
N GLY A 223 -7.72 16.55 -3.78
CA GLY A 223 -6.74 17.17 -2.90
C GLY A 223 -5.52 16.31 -2.57
N THR A 224 -5.35 15.12 -3.17
CA THR A 224 -4.20 14.23 -2.91
C THR A 224 -2.95 14.61 -3.69
N SER A 225 -3.03 15.49 -4.70
CA SER A 225 -1.84 16.01 -5.38
C SER A 225 -0.86 16.64 -4.38
N ARG A 226 0.43 16.61 -4.67
CA ARG A 226 1.50 17.11 -3.78
C ARG A 226 1.23 18.48 -3.18
N HIS A 227 0.54 19.36 -3.91
CA HIS A 227 0.20 20.71 -3.48
C HIS A 227 -1.29 20.87 -3.13
N GLY A 228 -2.05 19.77 -3.10
CA GLY A 228 -3.45 19.77 -2.71
C GLY A 228 -3.65 19.76 -1.19
N ALA A 229 -4.88 19.99 -0.75
CA ALA A 229 -5.22 20.08 0.67
C ALA A 229 -4.90 18.80 1.47
N LEU A 230 -5.08 17.61 0.88
CA LEU A 230 -4.73 16.34 1.51
C LEU A 230 -3.26 15.99 1.31
N GLY A 231 -2.69 16.27 0.13
CA GLY A 231 -1.28 15.99 -0.16
C GLY A 231 -0.33 16.83 0.70
N SER A 232 -0.63 18.11 0.92
CA SER A 232 0.16 18.98 1.80
C SER A 232 0.10 18.56 3.27
N ARG A 233 -0.97 17.90 3.70
CA ARG A 233 -1.11 17.33 5.06
C ARG A 233 -0.42 15.98 5.23
N SER A 234 0.08 15.37 4.16
CA SER A 234 0.76 14.06 4.26
C SER A 234 2.03 14.15 5.11
N ASP A 235 2.78 15.23 5.04
CA ASP A 235 3.96 15.45 5.89
C ASP A 235 3.59 15.70 7.35
N GLU A 236 2.49 16.40 7.60
CA GLU A 236 1.95 16.59 8.95
C GLU A 236 1.47 15.25 9.52
N ALA A 237 0.72 14.47 8.75
CA ALA A 237 0.25 13.14 9.13
C ALA A 237 1.41 12.15 9.39
N ALA A 238 2.46 12.20 8.58
CA ALA A 238 3.66 11.40 8.79
C ALA A 238 4.37 11.77 10.10
N ARG A 239 4.58 13.06 10.36
CA ARG A 239 5.18 13.54 11.63
C ARG A 239 4.32 13.12 12.82
N ALA A 240 3.02 13.37 12.78
CA ALA A 240 2.11 12.99 13.87
C ALA A 240 2.12 11.47 14.15
N THR A 241 2.19 10.64 13.11
CA THR A 241 2.33 9.18 13.28
C THR A 241 3.70 8.82 13.84
N ALA A 242 4.78 9.45 13.36
CA ALA A 242 6.14 9.22 13.83
C ALA A 242 6.31 9.60 15.31
N ASP A 243 5.75 10.73 15.73
CA ASP A 243 5.76 11.18 17.12
C ASP A 243 5.06 10.16 18.04
N LEU A 244 3.90 9.64 17.64
CA LEU A 244 3.20 8.58 18.36
C LEU A 244 4.05 7.30 18.44
N CYS A 245 4.68 6.89 17.34
CA CYS A 245 5.55 5.71 17.30
C CYS A 245 6.77 5.85 18.22
N ALA A 246 7.29 7.06 18.41
CA ALA A 246 8.36 7.37 19.36
C ALA A 246 7.89 7.47 20.81
N GLY A 247 6.57 7.49 21.05
CA GLY A 247 5.95 7.65 22.36
C GLY A 247 6.04 6.41 23.24
N GLU A 248 5.74 6.58 24.55
CA GLU A 248 5.77 5.50 25.53
C GLU A 248 4.67 4.47 25.30
N GLU A 249 3.47 4.91 24.90
CA GLU A 249 2.32 4.04 24.62
C GLU A 249 2.66 3.03 23.52
N ALA A 250 3.17 3.49 22.36
CA ALA A 250 3.52 2.62 21.24
C ALA A 250 4.63 1.62 21.63
N ARG A 251 5.65 2.09 22.36
CA ARG A 251 6.74 1.21 22.86
C ARG A 251 6.21 0.13 23.79
N SER A 252 5.37 0.50 24.75
CA SER A 252 4.79 -0.43 25.73
C SER A 252 3.85 -1.44 25.04
N MET A 253 2.95 -0.98 24.19
CA MET A 253 2.00 -1.85 23.49
C MET A 253 2.69 -2.78 22.48
N LEU A 254 3.69 -2.29 21.75
CA LEU A 254 4.49 -3.10 20.82
C LEU A 254 5.25 -4.22 21.58
N ALA A 255 5.87 -3.88 22.70
CA ALA A 255 6.55 -4.85 23.56
C ALA A 255 5.58 -5.92 24.10
N ALA A 256 4.39 -5.51 24.54
CA ALA A 256 3.36 -6.44 25.02
C ALA A 256 2.88 -7.41 23.92
N VAL A 257 2.61 -6.89 22.72
CA VAL A 257 2.22 -7.73 21.56
C VAL A 257 3.33 -8.67 21.14
N TRP A 258 4.57 -8.21 21.20
CA TRP A 258 5.75 -9.05 20.91
C TRP A 258 5.92 -10.18 21.92
N ALA A 259 5.85 -9.86 23.21
CA ALA A 259 5.94 -10.84 24.29
C ALA A 259 4.83 -11.90 24.23
N ALA A 260 3.61 -11.49 23.91
CA ALA A 260 2.48 -12.41 23.75
C ALA A 260 2.65 -13.41 22.59
N ARG A 261 3.41 -13.04 21.55
CA ARG A 261 3.65 -13.90 20.37
C ARG A 261 4.88 -14.81 20.51
N HIS A 262 5.90 -14.39 21.25
CA HIS A 262 7.22 -15.04 21.25
C HIS A 262 7.70 -15.43 22.65
N GLY A 263 6.92 -15.17 23.72
CA GLY A 263 7.33 -15.27 25.11
C GLY A 263 8.13 -14.04 25.55
N ALA A 264 8.15 -13.77 26.88
CA ALA A 264 8.96 -12.67 27.41
C ALA A 264 10.45 -12.90 27.07
N PRO A 265 11.22 -11.86 26.77
CA PRO A 265 12.67 -12.00 26.62
C PRO A 265 13.22 -12.59 27.94
N ARG A 266 14.01 -13.65 27.81
CA ARG A 266 14.75 -14.17 28.96
C ARG A 266 15.69 -13.08 29.46
N ALA A 267 15.51 -12.69 30.72
CA ALA A 267 16.31 -11.66 31.40
C ALA A 267 17.80 -12.06 31.44
#